data_f8e30a6ecd6965a5621076896b1e94c1
#
_entry.id   f8e30a6ecd6965a5621076896b1e94c1
#
_cell.length_a   1.000
_cell.length_b   1.000
_cell.length_c   1.000
_cell.angle_alpha   90.00
_cell.angle_beta   90.00
_cell.angle_gamma   90.00
#
_symmetry.space_group_name_H-M   'P 1'
#
loop_
_entity.id
_entity.type
_entity.pdbx_description
1 polymer ?
#
loop_
_entity_poly.entity_id
_entity_poly.type
_entity_poly.pdbx_seq_one_letter_code
_entity_poly.pdbx_strand_id
1 'polypeptide(L)'
;MTNQSTTGDIRGVSHKVVTAVIAFVLAIIIFASTAFAQMVSNYTVEIKVDNNTYTITTNETEPIEILSQANVTLKDTDKLDISSFNAGKGGVIKVDRLNNINVEFNGVTNTYSVYGDTVKEALDEIGFNTEKVTLSCSLNDIVTDGMEIKYISSKTTTLKVDGEIYKVPVVDGTVSTLLDVANVTLDGDDYTTPSVNKQITKKTKVTVNRVTYKEVTKKESVKY
;
A
#
# COMPACT_ATOMS: atom_id res chain seq x y z
N MET A 1 -39.68 23.36 -11.59
CA MET A 1 -39.43 22.09 -10.87
C MET A 1 -38.13 21.51 -11.40
N THR A 2 -37.04 21.84 -10.75
CA THR A 2 -35.69 21.44 -11.12
C THR A 2 -35.29 20.24 -10.31
N ASN A 3 -35.09 19.13 -10.99
CA ASN A 3 -34.65 17.87 -10.40
C ASN A 3 -33.11 17.90 -10.25
N GLN A 4 -32.59 18.08 -9.06
CA GLN A 4 -31.17 17.87 -8.76
C GLN A 4 -30.97 16.41 -8.38
N SER A 5 -30.31 15.70 -9.25
CA SER A 5 -29.75 14.38 -8.98
C SER A 5 -28.45 14.54 -8.19
N THR A 6 -28.49 14.26 -6.90
CA THR A 6 -27.31 14.08 -6.07
C THR A 6 -26.76 12.68 -6.27
N THR A 7 -25.74 12.56 -7.09
CA THR A 7 -24.89 11.36 -7.16
C THR A 7 -24.02 11.30 -5.92
N GLY A 8 -24.27 10.34 -5.04
CA GLY A 8 -23.51 10.10 -3.82
C GLY A 8 -22.07 9.69 -4.11
N ASP A 9 -21.18 10.32 -3.39
CA ASP A 9 -19.73 10.13 -3.44
C ASP A 9 -19.35 8.82 -2.73
N ILE A 10 -18.95 7.85 -3.52
CA ILE A 10 -18.26 6.66 -3.05
C ILE A 10 -16.88 6.65 -3.67
N ARG A 11 -15.87 7.22 -2.96
CA ARG A 11 -14.45 6.90 -3.19
C ARG A 11 -13.52 7.84 -2.44
N GLY A 12 -13.25 7.53 -1.19
CA GLY A 12 -12.51 8.42 -0.29
C GLY A 12 -10.99 8.34 -0.33
N VAL A 13 -10.30 7.56 -1.13
CA VAL A 13 -8.83 7.52 -1.10
C VAL A 13 -8.19 7.57 -2.49
N SER A 14 -8.78 6.93 -3.48
CA SER A 14 -8.22 6.82 -4.83
C SER A 14 -8.13 8.17 -5.57
N HIS A 15 -9.16 9.01 -5.49
CA HIS A 15 -9.20 10.26 -6.26
C HIS A 15 -8.18 11.31 -5.83
N LYS A 16 -7.86 11.43 -4.55
CA LYS A 16 -6.88 12.43 -4.09
C LYS A 16 -5.47 12.09 -4.56
N VAL A 17 -5.13 10.80 -4.58
CA VAL A 17 -3.81 10.34 -5.07
C VAL A 17 -3.74 10.46 -6.60
N VAL A 18 -4.79 10.02 -7.31
CA VAL A 18 -4.86 10.15 -8.77
C VAL A 18 -4.88 11.62 -9.19
N THR A 19 -5.64 12.47 -8.50
CA THR A 19 -5.67 13.91 -8.80
C THR A 19 -4.33 14.58 -8.49
N ALA A 20 -3.61 14.15 -7.43
CA ALA A 20 -2.28 14.65 -7.13
C ALA A 20 -1.24 14.23 -8.19
N VAL A 21 -1.31 12.99 -8.66
CA VAL A 21 -0.42 12.49 -9.74
C VAL A 21 -0.74 13.17 -11.06
N ILE A 22 -2.02 13.32 -11.43
CA ILE A 22 -2.43 14.03 -12.65
C ILE A 22 -2.09 15.52 -12.57
N ALA A 23 -2.30 16.17 -11.41
CA ALA A 23 -1.91 17.57 -11.21
C ALA A 23 -0.39 17.75 -11.26
N PHE A 24 0.38 16.78 -10.75
CA PHE A 24 1.84 16.79 -10.82
C PHE A 24 2.34 16.62 -12.27
N VAL A 25 1.74 15.69 -13.02
CA VAL A 25 2.03 15.48 -14.45
C VAL A 25 1.64 16.71 -15.28
N LEU A 26 0.48 17.31 -15.03
CA LEU A 26 0.05 18.54 -15.71
C LEU A 26 0.91 19.77 -15.35
N ALA A 27 1.38 19.89 -14.12
CA ALA A 27 2.29 20.95 -13.71
C ALA A 27 3.65 20.86 -14.44
N ILE A 28 4.15 19.64 -14.69
CA ILE A 28 5.37 19.40 -15.48
C ILE A 28 5.17 19.86 -16.94
N ILE A 29 3.99 19.59 -17.53
CA ILE A 29 3.68 19.96 -18.92
C ILE A 29 3.57 21.48 -19.11
N ILE A 30 3.08 22.23 -18.13
CA ILE A 30 2.89 23.70 -18.23
C ILE A 30 4.22 24.46 -18.10
N PHE A 31 5.22 23.91 -17.39
CA PHE A 31 6.54 24.56 -17.28
C PHE A 31 7.45 24.38 -18.50
N ALA A 32 7.11 23.50 -19.44
CA ALA A 32 7.93 23.20 -20.62
C ALA A 32 7.77 24.20 -21.79
N SER A 33 6.95 25.25 -21.67
CA SER A 33 6.66 26.14 -22.79
C SER A 33 7.54 27.42 -22.90
N THR A 34 8.58 27.58 -22.08
CA THR A 34 9.55 28.65 -22.25
C THR A 34 10.83 28.10 -22.87
N ALA A 35 10.86 28.19 -24.20
CA ALA A 35 11.98 27.82 -25.04
C ALA A 35 13.27 28.53 -24.63
N PHE A 36 14.21 27.81 -24.03
CA PHE A 36 15.62 28.00 -24.32
C PHE A 36 16.07 26.81 -25.13
N ALA A 37 16.37 27.03 -26.41
CA ALA A 37 17.16 26.11 -27.22
C ALA A 37 18.59 26.12 -26.65
N GLN A 38 18.78 25.47 -25.51
CA GLN A 38 20.10 25.08 -25.07
C GLN A 38 20.52 23.94 -26.01
N MET A 39 21.73 24.01 -26.49
CA MET A 39 22.43 22.94 -27.14
C MET A 39 22.42 21.77 -26.14
N VAL A 40 21.40 20.91 -26.20
CA VAL A 40 21.22 19.83 -25.24
C VAL A 40 22.26 18.77 -25.57
N SER A 41 23.33 18.77 -24.82
CA SER A 41 24.35 17.72 -24.87
C SER A 41 23.71 16.42 -24.42
N ASN A 42 23.97 15.34 -25.13
CA ASN A 42 23.56 14.01 -24.67
C ASN A 42 24.14 13.72 -23.27
N TYR A 43 23.32 13.10 -22.43
CA TYR A 43 23.70 12.70 -21.08
C TYR A 43 23.14 11.31 -20.77
N THR A 44 23.64 10.68 -19.73
CA THR A 44 23.29 9.32 -19.38
C THR A 44 22.33 9.28 -18.21
N VAL A 45 21.26 8.47 -18.33
CA VAL A 45 20.25 8.24 -17.31
C VAL A 45 20.19 6.76 -16.98
N GLU A 46 20.15 6.44 -15.69
CA GLU A 46 19.87 5.11 -15.17
C GLU A 46 18.37 5.00 -14.87
N ILE A 47 17.72 3.98 -15.41
CA ILE A 47 16.31 3.68 -15.19
C ILE A 47 16.22 2.39 -14.40
N LYS A 48 15.56 2.43 -13.23
CA LYS A 48 15.31 1.27 -12.37
C LYS A 48 13.82 0.93 -12.40
N VAL A 49 13.49 -0.27 -12.86
CA VAL A 49 12.12 -0.79 -12.92
C VAL A 49 12.12 -2.30 -12.91
N ASP A 50 11.16 -2.92 -12.24
CA ASP A 50 10.99 -4.39 -12.18
C ASP A 50 12.31 -5.11 -11.80
N ASN A 51 13.04 -4.55 -10.85
CA ASN A 51 14.38 -4.99 -10.42
C ASN A 51 15.46 -5.04 -11.53
N ASN A 52 15.18 -4.41 -12.66
CA ASN A 52 16.14 -4.23 -13.75
C ASN A 52 16.68 -2.80 -13.74
N THR A 53 17.91 -2.67 -14.19
CA THR A 53 18.55 -1.38 -14.38
C THR A 53 18.91 -1.22 -15.85
N TYR A 54 18.41 -0.17 -16.47
CA TYR A 54 18.69 0.21 -17.85
C TYR A 54 19.51 1.50 -17.85
N THR A 55 20.51 1.59 -18.70
CA THR A 55 21.27 2.81 -18.91
C THR A 55 21.07 3.29 -20.32
N ILE A 56 20.57 4.51 -20.48
CA ILE A 56 20.36 5.12 -21.79
C ILE A 56 21.10 6.44 -21.89
N THR A 57 21.48 6.78 -23.12
CA THR A 57 22.02 8.10 -23.46
C THR A 57 20.94 8.86 -24.20
N THR A 58 20.58 10.04 -23.70
CA THR A 58 19.48 10.85 -24.21
C THR A 58 19.80 12.34 -24.18
N ASN A 59 19.02 13.10 -24.91
CA ASN A 59 18.95 14.56 -24.83
C ASN A 59 17.58 15.05 -24.36
N GLU A 60 16.65 14.10 -24.07
CA GLU A 60 15.33 14.43 -23.55
C GLU A 60 15.41 14.89 -22.10
N THR A 61 14.59 15.84 -21.73
CA THR A 61 14.56 16.41 -20.38
C THR A 61 13.37 15.92 -19.56
N GLU A 62 12.36 15.38 -20.24
CA GLU A 62 11.15 14.89 -19.60
C GLU A 62 11.29 13.41 -19.22
N PRO A 63 11.09 13.03 -17.94
CA PRO A 63 11.24 11.66 -17.48
C PRO A 63 10.40 10.64 -18.25
N ILE A 64 9.19 11.03 -18.67
CA ILE A 64 8.27 10.13 -19.40
C ILE A 64 8.83 9.81 -20.79
N GLU A 65 9.41 10.78 -21.48
CA GLU A 65 10.04 10.57 -22.79
C GLU A 65 11.29 9.70 -22.66
N ILE A 66 12.07 9.91 -21.60
CA ILE A 66 13.23 9.09 -21.28
C ILE A 66 12.84 7.63 -21.02
N LEU A 67 11.76 7.39 -20.24
CA LEU A 67 11.22 6.06 -20.01
C LEU A 67 10.72 5.41 -21.30
N SER A 68 10.05 6.19 -22.16
CA SER A 68 9.59 5.73 -23.47
C SER A 68 10.75 5.26 -24.37
N GLN A 69 11.89 5.98 -24.39
CA GLN A 69 13.08 5.56 -25.13
C GLN A 69 13.65 4.22 -24.61
N ALA A 70 13.48 3.92 -23.32
CA ALA A 70 13.86 2.65 -22.73
C ALA A 70 12.79 1.55 -22.89
N ASN A 71 11.69 1.80 -23.62
CA ASN A 71 10.52 0.93 -23.72
C ASN A 71 9.85 0.63 -22.37
N VAL A 72 9.93 1.56 -21.41
CA VAL A 72 9.26 1.48 -20.12
C VAL A 72 7.97 2.30 -20.18
N THR A 73 6.85 1.62 -20.11
CA THR A 73 5.52 2.26 -20.06
C THR A 73 5.06 2.35 -18.60
N LEU A 74 4.60 3.54 -18.18
CA LEU A 74 3.98 3.75 -16.88
C LEU A 74 2.52 3.30 -16.89
N LYS A 75 2.10 2.64 -15.83
CA LYS A 75 0.69 2.36 -15.52
C LYS A 75 0.18 3.41 -14.52
N ASP A 76 -1.14 3.58 -14.47
CA ASP A 76 -1.77 4.54 -13.55
C ASP A 76 -1.48 4.26 -12.06
N THR A 77 -1.12 3.02 -11.74
CA THR A 77 -0.81 2.56 -10.38
C THR A 77 0.66 2.67 -10.04
N ASP A 78 1.55 2.95 -11.02
CA ASP A 78 2.99 3.00 -10.77
C ASP A 78 3.38 4.27 -10.01
N LYS A 79 4.42 4.15 -9.19
CA LYS A 79 5.08 5.30 -8.57
C LYS A 79 6.33 5.65 -9.35
N LEU A 80 6.47 6.93 -9.70
CA LEU A 80 7.64 7.46 -10.37
C LEU A 80 8.46 8.27 -9.36
N ASP A 81 9.69 7.83 -9.09
CA ASP A 81 10.67 8.59 -8.30
C ASP A 81 11.75 9.18 -9.20
N ILE A 82 11.78 10.50 -9.25
CA ILE A 82 12.74 11.30 -9.99
C ILE A 82 13.61 12.18 -9.07
N SER A 83 13.62 11.90 -7.77
CA SER A 83 14.34 12.70 -6.77
C SER A 83 15.85 12.76 -7.02
N SER A 84 16.40 11.73 -7.66
CA SER A 84 17.81 11.62 -8.04
C SER A 84 18.08 11.89 -9.51
N PHE A 85 17.08 12.37 -10.26
CA PHE A 85 17.19 12.73 -11.65
C PHE A 85 17.38 14.26 -11.81
N ASN A 86 18.27 14.65 -12.74
CA ASN A 86 18.50 16.04 -13.09
C ASN A 86 18.54 16.16 -14.62
N ALA A 87 17.56 16.84 -15.18
CA ALA A 87 17.45 17.04 -16.62
C ALA A 87 18.71 17.69 -17.20
N GLY A 88 19.23 17.12 -18.27
CA GLY A 88 20.47 17.58 -18.92
C GLY A 88 21.77 17.20 -18.21
N LYS A 89 21.71 16.52 -17.06
CA LYS A 89 22.90 16.08 -16.29
C LYS A 89 22.91 14.59 -16.02
N GLY A 90 21.76 13.95 -15.99
CA GLY A 90 21.61 12.53 -15.69
C GLY A 90 21.07 12.25 -14.29
N GLY A 91 21.34 11.05 -13.81
CA GLY A 91 20.86 10.55 -12.53
C GLY A 91 20.00 9.31 -12.69
N VAL A 92 19.10 9.08 -11.72
CA VAL A 92 18.28 7.86 -11.64
C VAL A 92 16.81 8.23 -11.74
N ILE A 93 16.09 7.51 -12.59
CA ILE A 93 14.63 7.48 -12.65
C ILE A 93 14.19 6.11 -12.15
N LYS A 94 13.40 6.04 -11.06
CA LYS A 94 12.87 4.79 -10.52
C LYS A 94 11.37 4.68 -10.75
N VAL A 95 10.94 3.49 -11.18
CA VAL A 95 9.52 3.15 -11.34
C VAL A 95 9.21 1.98 -10.41
N ASP A 96 8.39 2.23 -9.40
CA ASP A 96 7.89 1.19 -8.50
C ASP A 96 6.53 0.70 -8.99
N ARG A 97 6.44 -0.59 -9.32
CA ARG A 97 5.22 -1.24 -9.79
C ARG A 97 4.32 -1.63 -8.63
N LEU A 98 3.03 -1.39 -8.77
CA LEU A 98 2.05 -2.00 -7.86
C LEU A 98 1.81 -3.45 -8.26
N ASN A 99 2.15 -4.38 -7.37
CA ASN A 99 1.92 -5.82 -7.52
C ASN A 99 0.89 -6.30 -6.49
N ASN A 100 0.02 -7.23 -6.87
CA ASN A 100 -0.87 -7.91 -5.94
C ASN A 100 -0.23 -9.25 -5.55
N ILE A 101 -0.01 -9.47 -4.27
CA ILE A 101 0.51 -10.74 -3.75
C ILE A 101 -0.55 -11.44 -2.91
N ASN A 102 -0.54 -12.76 -2.92
CA ASN A 102 -1.43 -13.60 -2.12
C ASN A 102 -0.64 -14.21 -0.97
N VAL A 103 -0.93 -13.78 0.25
CA VAL A 103 -0.25 -14.32 1.45
C VAL A 103 -1.17 -15.30 2.15
N GLU A 104 -0.77 -16.58 2.17
CA GLU A 104 -1.44 -17.64 2.93
C GLU A 104 -0.86 -17.70 4.35
N PHE A 105 -1.72 -17.51 5.34
CA PHE A 105 -1.40 -17.70 6.73
C PHE A 105 -2.49 -18.53 7.45
N ASN A 106 -2.09 -19.61 8.08
CA ASN A 106 -3.03 -20.54 8.77
C ASN A 106 -4.17 -21.07 7.88
N GLY A 107 -3.90 -21.26 6.57
CA GLY A 107 -4.90 -21.73 5.61
C GLY A 107 -5.87 -20.67 5.13
N VAL A 108 -5.67 -19.41 5.53
CA VAL A 108 -6.39 -18.24 5.01
C VAL A 108 -5.49 -17.48 4.08
N THR A 109 -5.94 -17.21 2.87
CA THR A 109 -5.22 -16.42 1.87
C THR A 109 -5.83 -15.03 1.78
N ASN A 110 -5.01 -14.00 1.94
CA ASN A 110 -5.39 -12.61 1.72
C ASN A 110 -4.55 -12.02 0.59
N THR A 111 -5.15 -11.17 -0.23
CA THR A 111 -4.47 -10.43 -1.30
C THR A 111 -4.08 -9.05 -0.79
N TYR A 112 -2.82 -8.68 -1.02
CA TYR A 112 -2.25 -7.38 -0.67
C TYR A 112 -1.65 -6.72 -1.90
N SER A 113 -1.84 -5.41 -2.01
CA SER A 113 -1.20 -4.59 -3.06
C SER A 113 0.04 -3.93 -2.48
N VAL A 114 1.19 -4.19 -3.07
CA VAL A 114 2.52 -3.79 -2.56
C VAL A 114 3.38 -3.18 -3.66
N TYR A 115 4.33 -2.35 -3.27
CA TYR A 115 5.34 -1.74 -4.15
C TYR A 115 6.74 -2.32 -3.94
N GLY A 116 6.94 -3.13 -2.90
CA GLY A 116 8.23 -3.73 -2.61
C GLY A 116 8.73 -4.59 -3.77
N ASP A 117 9.99 -4.41 -4.17
CA ASP A 117 10.63 -5.16 -5.24
C ASP A 117 10.95 -6.60 -4.83
N THR A 118 11.18 -6.84 -3.54
CA THR A 118 11.48 -8.16 -2.96
C THR A 118 10.38 -8.63 -2.02
N VAL A 119 10.30 -9.95 -1.81
CA VAL A 119 9.38 -10.55 -0.83
C VAL A 119 9.56 -9.95 0.56
N LYS A 120 10.82 -9.63 0.95
CA LYS A 120 11.08 -8.98 2.23
C LYS A 120 10.41 -7.61 2.31
N GLU A 121 10.66 -6.76 1.31
CA GLU A 121 10.10 -5.40 1.26
C GLU A 121 8.57 -5.43 1.22
N ALA A 122 7.99 -6.30 0.41
CA ALA A 122 6.54 -6.48 0.31
C ALA A 122 5.91 -6.92 1.64
N LEU A 123 6.51 -7.89 2.33
CA LEU A 123 6.02 -8.35 3.64
C LEU A 123 6.20 -7.28 4.72
N ASP A 124 7.31 -6.55 4.71
CA ASP A 124 7.55 -5.44 5.65
C ASP A 124 6.54 -4.29 5.41
N GLU A 125 6.23 -3.97 4.13
CA GLU A 125 5.25 -2.94 3.75
C GLU A 125 3.85 -3.24 4.32
N ILE A 126 3.43 -4.50 4.32
CA ILE A 126 2.14 -4.93 4.86
C ILE A 126 2.19 -5.33 6.34
N GLY A 127 3.33 -5.09 7.02
CA GLY A 127 3.48 -5.25 8.45
C GLY A 127 3.75 -6.69 8.93
N PHE A 128 4.10 -7.63 8.03
CA PHE A 128 4.54 -8.96 8.44
C PHE A 128 5.97 -8.91 8.95
N ASN A 129 6.23 -9.60 10.08
CA ASN A 129 7.57 -9.69 10.62
C ASN A 129 8.39 -10.72 9.83
N THR A 130 9.47 -10.28 9.20
CA THR A 130 10.33 -11.13 8.37
C THR A 130 11.48 -11.79 9.14
N GLU A 131 11.61 -11.50 10.46
CA GLU A 131 12.58 -12.17 11.32
C GLU A 131 12.08 -13.55 11.78
N LYS A 132 12.89 -14.59 11.61
CA LYS A 132 12.60 -15.96 12.10
C LYS A 132 11.26 -16.49 11.58
N VAL A 133 11.01 -16.28 10.30
CA VAL A 133 9.88 -16.79 9.57
C VAL A 133 10.28 -17.94 8.66
N THR A 134 9.37 -18.86 8.41
CA THR A 134 9.46 -19.84 7.32
C THR A 134 8.49 -19.40 6.23
N LEU A 135 9.00 -19.27 5.02
CA LEU A 135 8.22 -18.90 3.83
C LEU A 135 8.32 -20.02 2.78
N SER A 136 7.37 -20.05 1.85
CA SER A 136 7.43 -20.90 0.65
C SER A 136 8.45 -20.46 -0.38
N CYS A 137 9.00 -19.25 -0.23
CA CYS A 137 9.95 -18.60 -1.13
C CYS A 137 11.06 -17.90 -0.32
N SER A 138 12.05 -17.38 -1.00
CA SER A 138 13.14 -16.60 -0.38
C SER A 138 12.68 -15.16 -0.12
N LEU A 139 13.17 -14.54 0.97
CA LEU A 139 12.98 -13.12 1.23
C LEU A 139 13.59 -12.22 0.15
N ASN A 140 14.58 -12.73 -0.60
CA ASN A 140 15.22 -12.00 -1.69
C ASN A 140 14.58 -12.27 -3.07
N ASP A 141 13.56 -13.13 -3.14
CA ASP A 141 12.86 -13.35 -4.40
C ASP A 141 12.15 -12.07 -4.85
N ILE A 142 12.12 -11.87 -6.17
CA ILE A 142 11.47 -10.72 -6.78
C ILE A 142 9.96 -10.92 -6.73
N VAL A 143 9.25 -9.88 -6.29
CA VAL A 143 7.79 -9.85 -6.27
C VAL A 143 7.26 -9.73 -7.70
N THR A 144 6.26 -10.54 -8.00
CA THR A 144 5.50 -10.48 -9.25
C THR A 144 4.01 -10.44 -8.96
N ASP A 145 3.25 -9.85 -9.86
CA ASP A 145 1.79 -9.80 -9.72
C ASP A 145 1.18 -11.21 -9.66
N GLY A 146 0.32 -11.45 -8.68
CA GLY A 146 -0.27 -12.75 -8.40
C GLY A 146 0.63 -13.72 -7.61
N MET A 147 1.82 -13.31 -7.16
CA MET A 147 2.73 -14.19 -6.40
C MET A 147 2.06 -14.76 -5.16
N GLU A 148 2.21 -16.07 -4.94
CA GLU A 148 1.71 -16.78 -3.77
C GLU A 148 2.82 -16.97 -2.74
N ILE A 149 2.60 -16.50 -1.52
CA ILE A 149 3.54 -16.61 -0.40
C ILE A 149 2.84 -17.33 0.75
N LYS A 150 3.36 -18.51 1.14
CA LYS A 150 2.93 -19.17 2.38
C LYS A 150 3.80 -18.69 3.52
N TYR A 151 3.17 -18.04 4.48
CA TYR A 151 3.83 -17.44 5.64
C TYR A 151 3.61 -18.28 6.88
N ILE A 152 4.70 -18.83 7.43
CA ILE A 152 4.70 -19.64 8.65
C ILE A 152 5.53 -18.94 9.72
N SER A 153 4.89 -18.12 10.55
CA SER A 153 5.59 -17.43 11.63
C SER A 153 5.88 -18.38 12.80
N SER A 154 7.12 -18.38 13.26
CA SER A 154 7.48 -19.01 14.54
C SER A 154 7.01 -18.20 15.76
N LYS A 155 6.63 -16.94 15.56
CA LYS A 155 6.12 -16.04 16.59
C LYS A 155 4.71 -15.61 16.21
N THR A 156 3.77 -15.90 17.07
CA THR A 156 2.39 -15.47 16.90
C THR A 156 1.88 -14.75 18.13
N THR A 157 0.95 -13.83 17.95
CA THR A 157 0.13 -13.28 19.03
C THR A 157 -1.29 -13.86 18.96
N THR A 158 -2.08 -13.64 19.99
CA THR A 158 -3.44 -14.16 20.04
C THR A 158 -4.41 -13.03 19.75
N LEU A 159 -5.27 -13.24 18.76
CA LEU A 159 -6.40 -12.38 18.43
C LEU A 159 -7.69 -13.16 18.70
N LYS A 160 -8.55 -12.62 19.56
CA LYS A 160 -9.91 -13.12 19.77
C LYS A 160 -10.90 -12.17 19.09
N VAL A 161 -11.71 -12.70 18.18
CA VAL A 161 -12.74 -11.94 17.45
C VAL A 161 -13.93 -12.85 17.16
N ASP A 162 -15.14 -12.36 17.34
CA ASP A 162 -16.41 -13.03 17.02
C ASP A 162 -16.53 -14.43 17.67
N GLY A 163 -15.95 -14.60 18.87
CA GLY A 163 -15.95 -15.86 19.61
C GLY A 163 -14.80 -16.81 19.30
N GLU A 164 -14.10 -16.60 18.21
CA GLU A 164 -12.99 -17.42 17.74
C GLU A 164 -11.63 -16.88 18.20
N ILE A 165 -10.63 -17.76 18.25
CA ILE A 165 -9.25 -17.42 18.65
C ILE A 165 -8.30 -17.75 17.52
N TYR A 166 -7.62 -16.70 17.01
CA TYR A 166 -6.65 -16.81 15.92
C TYR A 166 -5.23 -16.62 16.44
N LYS A 167 -4.29 -17.32 15.81
CA LYS A 167 -2.85 -17.08 15.96
C LYS A 167 -2.41 -16.25 14.77
N VAL A 168 -2.10 -14.97 15.02
CA VAL A 168 -1.67 -14.02 13.99
C VAL A 168 -0.17 -13.83 14.11
N PRO A 169 0.58 -13.70 12.99
CA PRO A 169 2.00 -13.37 13.04
C PRO A 169 2.26 -12.16 13.92
N VAL A 170 3.37 -12.17 14.66
CA VAL A 170 3.78 -10.96 15.36
C VAL A 170 4.28 -9.97 14.33
N VAL A 171 3.58 -8.85 14.23
CA VAL A 171 3.94 -7.71 13.40
C VAL A 171 4.60 -6.65 14.26
N ASP A 172 5.54 -5.90 13.67
CA ASP A 172 6.07 -4.71 14.31
C ASP A 172 5.05 -3.59 14.10
N GLY A 173 4.48 -3.12 15.20
CA GLY A 173 3.45 -2.08 15.10
C GLY A 173 2.43 -2.13 16.23
N THR A 174 1.26 -1.62 15.95
CA THR A 174 0.16 -1.47 16.90
C THR A 174 -0.90 -2.58 16.73
N VAL A 175 -1.89 -2.60 17.63
CA VAL A 175 -3.07 -3.46 17.50
C VAL A 175 -3.79 -3.18 16.17
N SER A 176 -3.80 -1.93 15.67
CA SER A 176 -4.36 -1.62 14.35
C SER A 176 -3.67 -2.42 13.25
N THR A 177 -2.33 -2.38 13.21
CA THR A 177 -1.54 -3.18 12.24
C THR A 177 -1.86 -4.69 12.33
N LEU A 178 -2.06 -5.21 13.55
CA LEU A 178 -2.44 -6.61 13.74
C LEU A 178 -3.81 -6.93 13.13
N LEU A 179 -4.78 -6.02 13.28
CA LEU A 179 -6.12 -6.20 12.69
C LEU A 179 -6.04 -6.19 11.17
N ASP A 180 -5.23 -5.29 10.59
CA ASP A 180 -5.01 -5.20 9.14
C ASP A 180 -4.43 -6.51 8.59
N VAL A 181 -3.38 -7.04 9.24
CA VAL A 181 -2.77 -8.34 8.88
C VAL A 181 -3.77 -9.49 9.01
N ALA A 182 -4.66 -9.43 10.01
CA ALA A 182 -5.70 -10.45 10.23
C ALA A 182 -6.94 -10.24 9.36
N ASN A 183 -6.98 -9.19 8.54
CA ASN A 183 -8.14 -8.77 7.75
C ASN A 183 -9.42 -8.60 8.59
N VAL A 184 -9.27 -7.97 9.76
CA VAL A 184 -10.36 -7.72 10.70
C VAL A 184 -10.67 -6.23 10.74
N THR A 185 -11.90 -5.86 10.36
CA THR A 185 -12.40 -4.50 10.44
C THR A 185 -13.18 -4.26 11.74
N LEU A 186 -13.14 -3.03 12.24
CA LEU A 186 -13.98 -2.55 13.34
C LEU A 186 -15.08 -1.67 12.76
N ASP A 187 -16.33 -1.95 13.13
CA ASP A 187 -17.51 -1.22 12.67
C ASP A 187 -18.14 -0.42 13.82
N GLY A 188 -18.56 0.81 13.50
CA GLY A 188 -19.30 1.66 14.44
C GLY A 188 -18.55 1.88 15.76
N ASP A 189 -19.12 1.39 16.87
CA ASP A 189 -18.56 1.53 18.22
C ASP A 189 -17.75 0.32 18.69
N ASP A 190 -17.38 -0.55 17.75
CA ASP A 190 -16.48 -1.68 18.06
C ASP A 190 -15.16 -1.19 18.63
N TYR A 191 -14.60 -1.94 19.57
CA TYR A 191 -13.33 -1.58 20.17
C TYR A 191 -12.47 -2.80 20.47
N THR A 192 -11.18 -2.55 20.69
CA THR A 192 -10.23 -3.59 21.05
C THR A 192 -9.70 -3.45 22.48
N THR A 193 -9.31 -4.58 23.03
CA THR A 193 -8.58 -4.65 24.31
C THR A 193 -7.30 -5.46 24.07
N PRO A 194 -6.10 -4.83 24.16
CA PRO A 194 -5.83 -3.40 24.37
C PRO A 194 -6.30 -2.52 23.19
N SER A 195 -6.24 -1.19 23.36
CA SER A 195 -6.66 -0.23 22.34
C SER A 195 -5.86 -0.37 21.03
N VAL A 196 -6.44 0.09 19.93
CA VAL A 196 -5.85 0.01 18.58
C VAL A 196 -4.45 0.62 18.45
N ASN A 197 -4.14 1.65 19.26
CA ASN A 197 -2.85 2.34 19.25
C ASN A 197 -1.78 1.66 20.13
N LYS A 198 -2.12 0.58 20.84
CA LYS A 198 -1.17 -0.12 21.72
C LYS A 198 -0.15 -0.88 20.88
N GLN A 199 1.15 -0.69 21.20
CA GLN A 199 2.23 -1.47 20.62
C GLN A 199 2.10 -2.96 20.96
N ILE A 200 2.30 -3.81 19.97
CA ILE A 200 2.21 -5.26 20.09
C ILE A 200 3.54 -5.84 20.57
N THR A 201 3.43 -6.86 21.39
CA THR A 201 4.54 -7.73 21.78
C THR A 201 4.09 -9.19 21.66
N LYS A 202 5.03 -10.12 21.63
CA LYS A 202 4.71 -11.57 21.61
C LYS A 202 3.85 -12.05 22.80
N LYS A 203 3.67 -11.23 23.85
CA LYS A 203 2.80 -11.52 25.00
C LYS A 203 1.44 -10.83 24.90
N THR A 204 1.26 -9.96 23.93
CA THR A 204 0.01 -9.24 23.75
C THR A 204 -1.09 -10.20 23.32
N LYS A 205 -2.23 -10.13 24.00
CA LYS A 205 -3.46 -10.80 23.60
C LYS A 205 -4.44 -9.70 23.23
N VAL A 206 -5.02 -9.78 22.06
CA VAL A 206 -5.96 -8.78 21.55
C VAL A 206 -7.35 -9.41 21.50
N THR A 207 -8.35 -8.68 21.98
CA THR A 207 -9.76 -9.06 21.87
C THR A 207 -10.49 -7.94 21.14
N VAL A 208 -11.22 -8.30 20.11
CA VAL A 208 -12.20 -7.42 19.45
C VAL A 208 -13.52 -7.56 20.18
N ASN A 209 -14.09 -6.43 20.58
CA ASN A 209 -15.38 -6.36 21.24
C ASN A 209 -16.37 -5.74 20.27
N ARG A 210 -17.33 -6.54 19.79
CA ARG A 210 -18.41 -6.05 18.93
C ARG A 210 -19.47 -5.37 19.76
N VAL A 211 -19.91 -4.21 19.31
CA VAL A 211 -20.98 -3.44 19.98
C VAL A 211 -22.26 -3.54 19.17
N THR A 212 -23.29 -4.04 19.80
CA THR A 212 -24.64 -4.10 19.23
C THR A 212 -25.63 -3.35 20.13
N TYR A 213 -26.50 -2.57 19.52
CA TYR A 213 -27.55 -1.85 20.23
C TYR A 213 -28.86 -2.61 20.17
N LYS A 214 -29.57 -2.66 21.29
CA LYS A 214 -30.92 -3.19 21.36
C LYS A 214 -31.84 -2.09 21.92
N GLU A 215 -32.85 -1.77 21.16
CA GLU A 215 -33.90 -0.88 21.67
C GLU A 215 -34.71 -1.58 22.75
N VAL A 216 -34.84 -0.92 23.88
CA VAL A 216 -35.68 -1.40 25.00
C VAL A 216 -36.74 -0.34 25.32
N THR A 217 -38.00 -0.69 25.06
CA THR A 217 -39.14 0.16 25.43
C THR A 217 -39.53 -0.14 26.87
N LYS A 218 -39.36 0.84 27.77
CA LYS A 218 -39.85 0.78 29.14
C LYS A 218 -41.17 1.50 29.23
N LYS A 219 -42.25 0.76 29.57
CA LYS A 219 -43.53 1.38 29.89
C LYS A 219 -43.55 1.78 31.37
N GLU A 220 -43.70 3.06 31.64
CA GLU A 220 -43.91 3.57 32.99
C GLU A 220 -45.40 3.94 33.14
N SER A 221 -46.05 3.42 34.20
CA SER A 221 -47.38 3.83 34.55
C SER A 221 -47.35 5.15 35.30
N VAL A 222 -47.93 6.18 34.75
CA VAL A 222 -48.17 7.45 35.47
C VAL A 222 -49.43 7.29 36.30
N LYS A 223 -49.31 7.41 37.62
CA LYS A 223 -50.46 7.50 38.51
C LYS A 223 -50.97 8.94 38.47
N TYR A 224 -52.23 9.10 38.12
CA TYR A 224 -52.95 10.36 38.22
C TYR A 224 -53.39 10.59 39.66
#